data_1e25423115e8ff8008f9ce09a8799350
#
_entry.id   1e25423115e8ff8008f9ce09a8799350
#
_cell.length_a   1.000
_cell.length_b   1.000
_cell.length_c   1.000
_cell.angle_alpha   90.00
_cell.angle_beta   90.00
_cell.angle_gamma   90.00
#
_symmetry.space_group_name_H-M   'P 1'
#
loop_
_entity.id
_entity.type
_entity.pdbx_description
1 polymer ?
#
loop_
_entity_poly.entity_id
_entity_poly.type
_entity_poly.pdbx_seq_one_letter_code
_entity_poly.pdbx_strand_id
1 'polypeptide(L)'
;MKHILITGSTDGIGKLLALRLAKEGHFVAIHGRSDAKLSATLKEIKQQSNNEYVIGFLADFSDLNAVKNMAEEVAEKMPVIDVLVNNAGVLMTNDSSGTTDIRFVVNYFAPYVYTNGILANLKASDAPRIVNLSSAAQSTINIQALEGKTGLGANEAYAQSKLALTMWSFYLAEQEPSITVVAVNPGSLLNTKMAKEAYGQHWSPAEKGVDILYNLSMTDLVKTGKYFDNDKGSYATAHADAYNTQKIENLLSITNTLV
;
A
#
# COMPACT_ATOMS: atom_id res chain seq x y z
N MET A 1 7.92 -18.52 11.40
CA MET A 1 8.25 -17.76 10.17
C MET A 1 6.94 -17.30 9.57
N LYS A 2 6.80 -16.03 9.17
CA LYS A 2 5.61 -15.50 8.48
C LYS A 2 5.93 -15.26 7.00
N HIS A 3 4.91 -15.32 6.15
CA HIS A 3 4.97 -14.96 4.73
C HIS A 3 4.46 -13.54 4.55
N ILE A 4 5.35 -12.62 4.20
CA ILE A 4 5.08 -11.18 4.17
C ILE A 4 5.32 -10.64 2.77
N LEU A 5 4.35 -9.93 2.23
CA LEU A 5 4.42 -9.29 0.92
C LEU A 5 4.36 -7.77 1.08
N ILE A 6 5.30 -7.06 0.47
CA ILE A 6 5.40 -5.60 0.56
C ILE A 6 5.44 -5.03 -0.85
N THR A 7 4.42 -4.28 -1.24
CA THR A 7 4.43 -3.60 -2.54
C THR A 7 5.29 -2.34 -2.51
N GLY A 8 5.94 -1.99 -3.65
CA GLY A 8 6.81 -0.81 -3.73
C GLY A 8 8.01 -0.85 -2.79
N SER A 9 8.65 -2.01 -2.65
CA SER A 9 9.70 -2.25 -1.67
C SER A 9 11.13 -2.29 -2.25
N THR A 10 11.33 -1.68 -3.41
CA THR A 10 12.69 -1.48 -3.96
C THR A 10 13.36 -0.17 -3.52
N ASP A 11 12.66 0.66 -2.71
CA ASP A 11 13.15 1.94 -2.20
C ASP A 11 12.41 2.34 -0.90
N GLY A 12 12.89 3.38 -0.22
CA GLY A 12 12.22 4.02 0.91
C GLY A 12 11.87 3.09 2.07
N ILE A 13 10.74 3.39 2.73
CA ILE A 13 10.32 2.65 3.93
C ILE A 13 9.95 1.20 3.64
N GLY A 14 9.45 0.89 2.44
CA GLY A 14 9.13 -0.48 2.03
C GLY A 14 10.39 -1.36 1.96
N LYS A 15 11.50 -0.85 1.40
CA LYS A 15 12.78 -1.57 1.35
C LYS A 15 13.37 -1.77 2.75
N LEU A 16 13.35 -0.74 3.58
CA LEU A 16 13.86 -0.82 4.96
C LEU A 16 13.05 -1.82 5.80
N LEU A 17 11.73 -1.83 5.64
CA LEU A 17 10.86 -2.82 6.30
C LEU A 17 11.17 -4.25 5.80
N ALA A 18 11.32 -4.43 4.49
CA ALA A 18 11.67 -5.73 3.92
C ALA A 18 12.98 -6.27 4.46
N LEU A 19 14.01 -5.42 4.54
CA LEU A 19 15.31 -5.79 5.12
C LEU A 19 15.20 -6.17 6.59
N ARG A 20 14.44 -5.42 7.40
CA ARG A 20 14.22 -5.72 8.81
C ARG A 20 13.57 -7.09 9.00
N LEU A 21 12.49 -7.35 8.29
CA LEU A 21 11.75 -8.62 8.36
C LEU A 21 12.58 -9.80 7.84
N ALA A 22 13.39 -9.58 6.81
CA ALA A 22 14.31 -10.60 6.32
C ALA A 22 15.39 -10.95 7.34
N LYS A 23 15.95 -9.97 8.07
CA LYS A 23 16.90 -10.20 9.17
C LYS A 23 16.32 -10.99 10.33
N GLU A 24 15.01 -10.93 10.53
CA GLU A 24 14.27 -11.70 11.54
C GLU A 24 13.91 -13.12 11.05
N GLY A 25 14.36 -13.51 9.83
CA GLY A 25 14.18 -14.86 9.29
C GLY A 25 12.79 -15.13 8.70
N HIS A 26 12.02 -14.08 8.36
CA HIS A 26 10.72 -14.24 7.70
C HIS A 26 10.89 -14.53 6.20
N PHE A 27 9.88 -15.15 5.59
CA PHE A 27 9.73 -15.18 4.13
C PHE A 27 9.23 -13.82 3.65
N VAL A 28 10.02 -13.12 2.84
CA VAL A 28 9.71 -11.75 2.41
C VAL A 28 9.61 -11.68 0.90
N ALA A 29 8.44 -11.31 0.40
CA ALA A 29 8.22 -11.00 -1.00
C ALA A 29 8.28 -9.48 -1.20
N ILE A 30 9.16 -9.02 -2.10
CA ILE A 30 9.30 -7.62 -2.46
C ILE A 30 8.74 -7.37 -3.87
N HIS A 31 8.25 -6.18 -4.10
CA HIS A 31 7.72 -5.75 -5.39
C HIS A 31 8.34 -4.45 -5.86
N GLY A 32 8.59 -4.35 -7.16
CA GLY A 32 9.05 -3.14 -7.83
C GLY A 32 8.67 -3.12 -9.31
N ARG A 33 8.69 -1.92 -9.92
CA ARG A 33 8.36 -1.73 -11.34
C ARG A 33 9.57 -1.79 -12.29
N SER A 34 10.77 -1.85 -11.77
CA SER A 34 12.01 -1.91 -12.55
C SER A 34 12.76 -3.18 -12.22
N ASP A 35 12.97 -4.04 -13.21
CA ASP A 35 13.69 -5.30 -13.07
C ASP A 35 15.10 -5.09 -12.50
N ALA A 36 15.85 -4.13 -13.03
CA ALA A 36 17.20 -3.83 -12.56
C ALA A 36 17.23 -3.43 -11.06
N LYS A 37 16.25 -2.58 -10.62
CA LYS A 37 16.15 -2.19 -9.20
C LYS A 37 15.70 -3.35 -8.34
N LEU A 38 14.73 -4.14 -8.80
CA LEU A 38 14.22 -5.31 -8.09
C LEU A 38 15.32 -6.33 -7.86
N SER A 39 16.07 -6.69 -8.91
CA SER A 39 17.18 -7.63 -8.84
C SER A 39 18.31 -7.14 -7.92
N ALA A 40 18.66 -5.85 -7.99
CA ALA A 40 19.65 -5.25 -7.11
C ALA A 40 19.21 -5.27 -5.64
N THR A 41 17.94 -4.94 -5.37
CA THR A 41 17.36 -4.93 -4.02
C THR A 41 17.26 -6.33 -3.43
N LEU A 42 16.85 -7.32 -4.23
CA LEU A 42 16.86 -8.73 -3.81
C LEU A 42 18.24 -9.19 -3.35
N LYS A 43 19.24 -8.93 -4.19
CA LYS A 43 20.64 -9.27 -3.85
C LYS A 43 21.09 -8.60 -2.57
N GLU A 44 20.80 -7.30 -2.43
CA GLU A 44 21.16 -6.52 -1.26
C GLU A 44 20.51 -7.06 0.01
N ILE A 45 19.17 -7.30 -0.01
CA ILE A 45 18.46 -7.79 1.16
C ILE A 45 18.97 -9.18 1.56
N LYS A 46 19.13 -10.11 0.62
CA LYS A 46 19.67 -11.46 0.89
C LYS A 46 21.05 -11.38 1.53
N GLN A 47 21.94 -10.57 1.00
CA GLN A 47 23.30 -10.41 1.53
C GLN A 47 23.31 -9.79 2.93
N GLN A 48 22.50 -8.74 3.18
CA GLN A 48 22.49 -8.03 4.46
C GLN A 48 21.75 -8.78 5.56
N SER A 49 20.78 -9.64 5.20
CA SER A 49 19.99 -10.43 6.15
C SER A 49 20.51 -11.85 6.34
N ASN A 50 21.37 -12.32 5.46
CA ASN A 50 21.76 -13.75 5.36
C ASN A 50 20.52 -14.68 5.27
N ASN A 51 19.47 -14.22 4.56
CA ASN A 51 18.18 -14.91 4.43
C ASN A 51 17.89 -15.18 2.95
N GLU A 52 17.83 -16.44 2.55
CA GLU A 52 17.51 -16.83 1.17
C GLU A 52 16.00 -16.84 0.87
N TYR A 53 15.14 -16.76 1.90
CA TYR A 53 13.68 -16.73 1.76
C TYR A 53 13.18 -15.32 1.39
N VAL A 54 13.86 -14.67 0.42
CA VAL A 54 13.45 -13.39 -0.15
C VAL A 54 13.23 -13.56 -1.64
N ILE A 55 12.03 -13.23 -2.12
CA ILE A 55 11.65 -13.32 -3.54
C ILE A 55 11.16 -11.98 -4.05
N GLY A 56 11.09 -11.82 -5.38
CA GLY A 56 10.67 -10.57 -6.01
C GLY A 56 9.58 -10.78 -7.04
N PHE A 57 8.70 -9.79 -7.14
CA PHE A 57 7.65 -9.69 -8.15
C PHE A 57 7.78 -8.39 -8.94
N LEU A 58 7.70 -8.48 -10.26
CA LEU A 58 7.82 -7.34 -11.16
C LEU A 58 6.45 -6.94 -11.69
N ALA A 59 6.02 -5.72 -11.41
CA ALA A 59 4.83 -5.14 -12.04
C ALA A 59 4.91 -3.61 -12.02
N ASP A 60 4.39 -2.93 -13.04
CA ASP A 60 4.13 -1.50 -12.95
C ASP A 60 2.67 -1.29 -12.51
N PHE A 61 2.48 -0.70 -11.34
CA PHE A 61 1.15 -0.45 -10.79
C PHE A 61 0.38 0.67 -11.50
N SER A 62 0.98 1.31 -12.50
CA SER A 62 0.26 2.16 -13.44
C SER A 62 -0.50 1.36 -14.51
N ASP A 63 -0.16 0.08 -14.70
CA ASP A 63 -0.84 -0.86 -15.60
C ASP A 63 -1.62 -1.92 -14.80
N LEU A 64 -2.94 -1.81 -14.79
CA LEU A 64 -3.81 -2.73 -14.05
C LEU A 64 -3.78 -4.17 -14.59
N ASN A 65 -3.41 -4.38 -15.87
CA ASN A 65 -3.20 -5.73 -16.38
C ASN A 65 -1.93 -6.34 -15.80
N ALA A 66 -0.85 -5.56 -15.69
CA ALA A 66 0.37 -6.01 -15.00
C ALA A 66 0.09 -6.32 -13.52
N VAL A 67 -0.80 -5.55 -12.86
CA VAL A 67 -1.24 -5.81 -11.48
C VAL A 67 -1.99 -7.14 -11.37
N LYS A 68 -2.94 -7.42 -12.29
CA LYS A 68 -3.69 -8.69 -12.33
C LYS A 68 -2.76 -9.89 -12.54
N ASN A 69 -1.85 -9.79 -13.52
CA ASN A 69 -0.87 -10.84 -13.80
C ASN A 69 0.05 -11.11 -12.58
N MET A 70 0.49 -10.06 -11.90
CA MET A 70 1.28 -10.20 -10.68
C MET A 70 0.47 -10.86 -9.56
N ALA A 71 -0.82 -10.55 -9.42
CA ALA A 71 -1.67 -11.19 -8.42
C ALA A 71 -1.79 -12.71 -8.67
N GLU A 72 -1.94 -13.14 -9.93
CA GLU A 72 -1.94 -14.55 -10.32
C GLU A 72 -0.61 -15.23 -9.99
N GLU A 73 0.51 -14.61 -10.36
CA GLU A 73 1.85 -15.12 -10.07
C GLU A 73 2.09 -15.26 -8.55
N VAL A 74 1.66 -14.28 -7.77
CA VAL A 74 1.75 -14.32 -6.30
C VAL A 74 0.87 -15.42 -5.73
N ALA A 75 -0.37 -15.54 -6.23
CA ALA A 75 -1.29 -16.57 -5.76
C ALA A 75 -0.73 -17.99 -5.95
N GLU A 76 0.00 -18.22 -7.05
CA GLU A 76 0.67 -19.47 -7.32
C GLU A 76 1.89 -19.71 -6.42
N LYS A 77 2.76 -18.68 -6.27
CA LYS A 77 4.04 -18.82 -5.55
C LYS A 77 3.94 -18.67 -4.04
N MET A 78 2.88 -18.05 -3.55
CA MET A 78 2.63 -17.79 -2.13
C MET A 78 1.24 -18.28 -1.72
N PRO A 79 1.01 -19.57 -1.55
CA PRO A 79 -0.32 -20.13 -1.23
C PRO A 79 -0.88 -19.61 0.11
N VAL A 80 -0.02 -19.15 1.00
CA VAL A 80 -0.40 -18.50 2.27
C VAL A 80 0.32 -17.15 2.37
N ILE A 81 -0.42 -16.10 2.70
CA ILE A 81 0.11 -14.76 2.96
C ILE A 81 -0.36 -14.31 4.34
N ASP A 82 0.59 -14.17 5.27
CA ASP A 82 0.28 -13.72 6.63
C ASP A 82 0.10 -12.21 6.71
N VAL A 83 0.91 -11.46 5.95
CA VAL A 83 0.88 -10.00 5.97
C VAL A 83 1.04 -9.44 4.55
N LEU A 84 0.10 -8.61 4.15
CA LEU A 84 0.21 -7.74 2.98
C LEU A 84 0.42 -6.30 3.42
N VAL A 85 1.49 -5.66 2.94
CA VAL A 85 1.72 -4.23 3.11
C VAL A 85 1.58 -3.55 1.75
N ASN A 86 0.45 -2.88 1.53
CA ASN A 86 0.21 -2.03 0.36
C ASN A 86 0.94 -0.69 0.55
N ASN A 87 2.25 -0.71 0.24
CA ASN A 87 3.15 0.43 0.42
C ASN A 87 3.41 1.19 -0.90
N ALA A 88 3.25 0.56 -2.06
CA ALA A 88 3.44 1.24 -3.34
C ALA A 88 2.58 2.51 -3.43
N GLY A 89 3.18 3.61 -3.90
CA GLY A 89 2.47 4.87 -4.04
C GLY A 89 3.28 5.92 -4.78
N VAL A 90 2.59 6.89 -5.36
CA VAL A 90 3.17 8.04 -6.09
C VAL A 90 2.51 9.33 -5.65
N LEU A 91 3.29 10.42 -5.64
CA LEU A 91 2.80 11.80 -5.42
C LEU A 91 3.21 12.68 -6.59
N MET A 92 4.50 12.93 -6.79
CA MET A 92 5.00 13.68 -7.94
C MET A 92 5.35 12.72 -9.08
N THR A 93 4.80 12.98 -10.24
CA THR A 93 5.06 12.22 -11.46
C THR A 93 4.74 13.08 -12.67
N ASN A 94 5.48 12.88 -13.74
CA ASN A 94 5.23 13.49 -15.05
C ASN A 94 4.39 12.56 -15.95
N ASP A 95 3.97 11.39 -15.44
CA ASP A 95 3.17 10.44 -16.20
C ASP A 95 1.71 10.89 -16.20
N SER A 96 1.18 11.12 -17.39
CA SER A 96 -0.20 11.51 -17.67
C SER A 96 -0.80 10.64 -18.80
N SER A 97 -0.29 9.44 -18.98
CA SER A 97 -0.62 8.57 -20.12
C SER A 97 -2.05 8.01 -20.10
N GLY A 98 -2.72 8.01 -18.95
CA GLY A 98 -4.08 7.50 -18.77
C GLY A 98 -5.16 8.59 -18.73
N THR A 99 -6.42 8.16 -18.85
CA THR A 99 -7.58 9.06 -18.65
C THR A 99 -7.75 9.40 -17.18
N THR A 100 -7.59 8.43 -16.28
CA THR A 100 -7.62 8.64 -14.83
C THR A 100 -6.25 9.07 -14.33
N ASP A 101 -6.21 10.02 -13.40
CA ASP A 101 -4.95 10.46 -12.78
C ASP A 101 -4.21 9.28 -12.16
N ILE A 102 -2.93 9.18 -12.47
CA ILE A 102 -2.07 8.06 -12.07
C ILE A 102 -2.02 7.82 -10.55
N ARG A 103 -2.30 8.85 -9.75
CA ARG A 103 -2.34 8.73 -8.29
C ARG A 103 -3.53 7.89 -7.84
N PHE A 104 -4.68 7.98 -8.50
CA PHE A 104 -5.78 7.05 -8.27
C PHE A 104 -5.41 5.64 -8.71
N VAL A 105 -4.77 5.51 -9.87
CA VAL A 105 -4.39 4.19 -10.40
C VAL A 105 -3.42 3.49 -9.46
N VAL A 106 -2.30 4.12 -9.10
CA VAL A 106 -1.23 3.48 -8.32
C VAL A 106 -1.58 3.39 -6.82
N ASN A 107 -2.19 4.45 -6.24
CA ASN A 107 -2.41 4.51 -4.79
C ASN A 107 -3.71 3.84 -4.35
N TYR A 108 -4.67 3.61 -5.27
CA TYR A 108 -5.98 3.07 -4.92
C TYR A 108 -6.41 1.88 -5.80
N PHE A 109 -6.49 2.03 -7.14
CA PHE A 109 -6.96 0.94 -8.00
C PHE A 109 -6.03 -0.26 -7.97
N ALA A 110 -4.72 -0.04 -8.06
CA ALA A 110 -3.75 -1.13 -8.04
C ALA A 110 -3.82 -1.94 -6.72
N PRO A 111 -3.75 -1.34 -5.51
CA PRO A 111 -3.94 -2.11 -4.27
C PRO A 111 -5.33 -2.74 -4.17
N TYR A 112 -6.41 -2.11 -4.69
CA TYR A 112 -7.74 -2.70 -4.75
C TYR A 112 -7.75 -3.98 -5.60
N VAL A 113 -7.32 -3.90 -6.85
CA VAL A 113 -7.28 -5.04 -7.79
C VAL A 113 -6.35 -6.14 -7.27
N TYR A 114 -5.15 -5.75 -6.84
CA TYR A 114 -4.14 -6.68 -6.36
C TYR A 114 -4.59 -7.48 -5.14
N THR A 115 -5.08 -6.78 -4.12
CA THR A 115 -5.53 -7.43 -2.88
C THR A 115 -6.69 -8.39 -3.13
N ASN A 116 -7.66 -8.00 -3.98
CA ASN A 116 -8.77 -8.88 -4.35
C ASN A 116 -8.27 -10.14 -5.09
N GLY A 117 -7.26 -10.01 -5.94
CA GLY A 117 -6.67 -11.15 -6.67
C GLY A 117 -5.97 -12.16 -5.78
N ILE A 118 -5.44 -11.76 -4.62
CA ILE A 118 -4.75 -12.65 -3.66
C ILE A 118 -5.53 -12.88 -2.37
N LEU A 119 -6.82 -12.52 -2.34
CA LEU A 119 -7.63 -12.57 -1.11
C LEU A 119 -7.74 -13.99 -0.55
N ALA A 120 -7.82 -15.00 -1.42
CA ALA A 120 -7.84 -16.41 -1.01
C ALA A 120 -6.55 -16.82 -0.28
N ASN A 121 -5.39 -16.34 -0.73
CA ASN A 121 -4.09 -16.62 -0.12
C ASN A 121 -3.93 -15.94 1.26
N LEU A 122 -4.51 -14.75 1.42
CA LEU A 122 -4.62 -14.09 2.73
C LEU A 122 -5.52 -14.88 3.67
N LYS A 123 -6.70 -15.30 3.22
CA LYS A 123 -7.64 -16.13 4.01
C LYS A 123 -7.09 -17.50 4.40
N ALA A 124 -6.06 -17.98 3.73
CA ALA A 124 -5.39 -19.23 4.06
C ALA A 124 -4.45 -19.13 5.28
N SER A 125 -4.16 -17.92 5.76
CA SER A 125 -3.40 -17.67 6.99
C SER A 125 -4.31 -17.74 8.23
N ASP A 126 -3.76 -18.21 9.36
CA ASP A 126 -4.47 -18.24 10.64
C ASP A 126 -4.74 -16.85 11.23
N ALA A 127 -3.93 -15.86 10.88
CA ALA A 127 -4.04 -14.48 11.40
C ALA A 127 -3.61 -13.45 10.34
N PRO A 128 -4.35 -13.35 9.21
CA PRO A 128 -3.97 -12.50 8.09
C PRO A 128 -4.11 -11.01 8.42
N ARG A 129 -3.20 -10.21 7.86
CA ARG A 129 -3.18 -8.76 8.03
C ARG A 129 -2.97 -8.03 6.72
N ILE A 130 -3.68 -6.92 6.56
CA ILE A 130 -3.49 -5.96 5.47
C ILE A 130 -3.19 -4.60 6.08
N VAL A 131 -2.02 -4.04 5.73
CA VAL A 131 -1.59 -2.70 6.14
C VAL A 131 -1.58 -1.81 4.91
N ASN A 132 -2.53 -0.90 4.79
CA ASN A 132 -2.68 0.01 3.67
C ASN A 132 -2.05 1.38 3.99
N LEU A 133 -1.02 1.77 3.24
CA LEU A 133 -0.35 3.05 3.44
C LEU A 133 -1.19 4.19 2.88
N SER A 134 -1.99 4.77 3.76
CA SER A 134 -2.71 6.02 3.55
C SER A 134 -1.80 7.25 3.74
N SER A 135 -2.35 8.35 4.18
CA SER A 135 -1.66 9.62 4.44
C SER A 135 -2.45 10.46 5.45
N ALA A 136 -1.82 11.46 6.04
CA ALA A 136 -2.52 12.55 6.71
C ALA A 136 -3.24 13.46 5.71
N ALA A 137 -2.76 13.55 4.47
CA ALA A 137 -3.42 14.26 3.38
C ALA A 137 -4.59 13.41 2.84
N GLN A 138 -5.81 13.82 3.17
CA GLN A 138 -7.06 13.22 2.70
C GLN A 138 -8.05 14.32 2.36
N SER A 139 -8.73 14.23 1.21
CA SER A 139 -9.78 15.16 0.77
C SER A 139 -10.92 14.44 0.07
N THR A 140 -12.13 15.03 0.10
CA THR A 140 -13.35 14.49 -0.51
C THR A 140 -13.13 14.13 -1.97
N ILE A 141 -13.54 12.92 -2.37
CA ILE A 141 -13.31 12.38 -3.71
C ILE A 141 -14.23 13.05 -4.72
N ASN A 142 -13.65 13.63 -5.76
CA ASN A 142 -14.36 14.05 -6.95
C ASN A 142 -14.55 12.85 -7.90
N ILE A 143 -15.77 12.36 -8.00
CA ILE A 143 -16.10 11.20 -8.82
C ILE A 143 -15.76 11.40 -10.29
N GLN A 144 -15.96 12.60 -10.84
CA GLN A 144 -15.61 12.88 -12.24
C GLN A 144 -14.09 12.82 -12.47
N ALA A 145 -13.29 13.20 -11.47
CA ALA A 145 -11.85 13.06 -11.53
C ALA A 145 -11.41 11.59 -11.39
N LEU A 146 -12.06 10.81 -10.53
CA LEU A 146 -11.85 9.38 -10.41
C LEU A 146 -12.14 8.64 -11.73
N GLU A 147 -13.18 9.05 -12.45
CA GLU A 147 -13.55 8.53 -13.76
C GLU A 147 -12.68 9.09 -14.92
N GLY A 148 -11.74 9.98 -14.63
CA GLY A 148 -10.91 10.63 -15.65
C GLY A 148 -11.61 11.68 -16.52
N LYS A 149 -12.81 12.14 -16.11
CA LYS A 149 -13.60 13.14 -16.84
C LYS A 149 -13.18 14.58 -16.55
N THR A 150 -12.41 14.81 -15.50
CA THR A 150 -11.83 16.12 -15.14
C THR A 150 -10.47 15.93 -14.48
N GLY A 151 -9.57 16.90 -14.65
CA GLY A 151 -8.24 16.90 -14.06
C GLY A 151 -8.23 17.51 -12.65
N LEU A 152 -7.25 17.09 -11.86
CA LEU A 152 -6.93 17.65 -10.54
C LEU A 152 -5.47 18.08 -10.47
N GLY A 153 -5.15 19.00 -9.56
CA GLY A 153 -3.76 19.27 -9.19
C GLY A 153 -3.13 18.05 -8.47
N ALA A 154 -1.81 17.90 -8.57
CA ALA A 154 -1.10 16.73 -8.05
C ALA A 154 -1.39 16.43 -6.57
N ASN A 155 -1.36 17.45 -5.71
CA ASN A 155 -1.61 17.28 -4.28
C ASN A 155 -3.06 16.89 -3.98
N GLU A 156 -4.01 17.44 -4.74
CA GLU A 156 -5.43 17.14 -4.58
C GLU A 156 -5.73 15.69 -5.03
N ALA A 157 -5.23 15.29 -6.20
CA ALA A 157 -5.37 13.92 -6.69
C ALA A 157 -4.74 12.91 -5.71
N TYR A 158 -3.58 13.24 -5.14
CA TYR A 158 -2.93 12.43 -4.12
C TYR A 158 -3.82 12.30 -2.87
N ALA A 159 -4.29 13.42 -2.32
CA ALA A 159 -5.11 13.43 -1.12
C ALA A 159 -6.42 12.62 -1.31
N GLN A 160 -7.07 12.78 -2.47
CA GLN A 160 -8.25 12.02 -2.82
C GLN A 160 -7.96 10.52 -2.98
N SER A 161 -6.84 10.15 -3.62
CA SER A 161 -6.43 8.75 -3.75
C SER A 161 -6.17 8.07 -2.39
N LYS A 162 -5.60 8.83 -1.43
CA LYS A 162 -5.34 8.34 -0.07
C LYS A 162 -6.63 8.22 0.77
N LEU A 163 -7.60 9.11 0.55
CA LEU A 163 -8.94 8.92 1.11
C LEU A 163 -9.63 7.70 0.52
N ALA A 164 -9.58 7.50 -0.81
CA ALA A 164 -10.17 6.33 -1.46
C ALA A 164 -9.62 5.02 -0.89
N LEU A 165 -8.31 4.92 -0.71
CA LEU A 165 -7.66 3.79 -0.07
C LEU A 165 -8.13 3.58 1.38
N THR A 166 -8.33 4.66 2.14
CA THR A 166 -8.82 4.60 3.53
C THR A 166 -10.27 4.12 3.59
N MET A 167 -11.14 4.66 2.74
CA MET A 167 -12.55 4.25 2.62
C MET A 167 -12.66 2.76 2.27
N TRP A 168 -11.90 2.32 1.28
CA TRP A 168 -11.86 0.91 0.93
C TRP A 168 -11.29 0.02 2.05
N SER A 169 -10.28 0.49 2.78
CA SER A 169 -9.72 -0.26 3.91
C SER A 169 -10.77 -0.54 4.99
N PHE A 170 -11.62 0.42 5.28
CA PHE A 170 -12.70 0.26 6.26
C PHE A 170 -13.79 -0.68 5.74
N TYR A 171 -14.18 -0.53 4.48
CA TYR A 171 -15.12 -1.46 3.85
C TYR A 171 -14.58 -2.89 3.84
N LEU A 172 -13.32 -3.10 3.43
CA LEU A 172 -12.71 -4.42 3.40
C LEU A 172 -12.68 -5.07 4.79
N ALA A 173 -12.40 -4.28 5.84
CA ALA A 173 -12.42 -4.76 7.22
C ALA A 173 -13.81 -5.27 7.67
N GLU A 174 -14.89 -4.69 7.16
CA GLU A 174 -16.27 -5.13 7.42
C GLU A 174 -16.63 -6.36 6.62
N GLN A 175 -16.22 -6.41 5.34
CA GLN A 175 -16.53 -7.54 4.46
C GLN A 175 -15.74 -8.80 4.78
N GLU A 176 -14.52 -8.64 5.33
CA GLU A 176 -13.60 -9.72 5.59
C GLU A 176 -13.21 -9.78 7.08
N PRO A 177 -14.11 -10.18 7.97
CA PRO A 177 -13.89 -10.15 9.42
C PRO A 177 -12.78 -11.10 9.90
N SER A 178 -12.37 -12.06 9.08
CA SER A 178 -11.21 -12.92 9.35
C SER A 178 -9.86 -12.25 9.09
N ILE A 179 -9.85 -11.09 8.40
CA ILE A 179 -8.62 -10.37 8.05
C ILE A 179 -8.54 -9.08 8.87
N THR A 180 -7.41 -8.86 9.52
CA THR A 180 -7.15 -7.56 10.15
C THR A 180 -6.71 -6.55 9.10
N VAL A 181 -7.50 -5.51 8.86
CA VAL A 181 -7.22 -4.46 7.88
C VAL A 181 -7.05 -3.12 8.57
N VAL A 182 -5.93 -2.43 8.34
CA VAL A 182 -5.64 -1.12 8.91
C VAL A 182 -5.15 -0.15 7.83
N ALA A 183 -5.66 1.09 7.87
CA ALA A 183 -5.11 2.21 7.11
C ALA A 183 -4.12 2.98 8.00
N VAL A 184 -2.96 3.39 7.45
CA VAL A 184 -1.94 4.09 8.24
C VAL A 184 -1.36 5.29 7.50
N ASN A 185 -1.27 6.44 8.19
CA ASN A 185 -0.32 7.48 7.84
C ASN A 185 1.03 7.09 8.46
N PRO A 186 2.06 6.75 7.67
CA PRO A 186 3.35 6.31 8.21
C PRO A 186 4.16 7.43 8.85
N GLY A 187 3.73 8.66 8.70
CA GLY A 187 4.35 9.90 9.15
C GLY A 187 4.60 10.88 8.02
N SER A 188 4.43 12.15 8.33
CA SER A 188 4.62 13.23 7.37
C SER A 188 6.11 13.50 7.11
N LEU A 189 6.43 13.80 5.84
CA LEU A 189 7.77 14.21 5.39
C LEU A 189 8.90 13.30 5.89
N LEU A 190 8.70 12.00 5.83
CA LEU A 190 9.75 11.02 6.09
C LEU A 190 10.91 11.20 5.10
N ASN A 191 12.15 10.88 5.53
CA ASN A 191 13.32 10.93 4.67
C ASN A 191 13.27 9.86 3.56
N THR A 192 12.43 10.11 2.57
CA THR A 192 12.20 9.26 1.40
C THR A 192 12.41 10.06 0.12
N LYS A 193 12.61 9.37 -1.00
CA LYS A 193 12.66 9.98 -2.32
C LYS A 193 11.37 10.77 -2.62
N MET A 194 10.21 10.20 -2.33
CA MET A 194 8.90 10.85 -2.53
C MET A 194 8.81 12.20 -1.82
N ALA A 195 9.21 12.29 -0.55
CA ALA A 195 9.15 13.55 0.19
C ALA A 195 10.15 14.58 -0.36
N LYS A 196 11.35 14.15 -0.75
CA LYS A 196 12.36 15.03 -1.35
C LYS A 196 11.91 15.59 -2.70
N GLU A 197 11.30 14.75 -3.56
CA GLU A 197 10.79 15.17 -4.87
C GLU A 197 9.59 16.12 -4.75
N ALA A 198 8.71 15.90 -3.76
CA ALA A 198 7.52 16.71 -3.59
C ALA A 198 7.76 18.05 -2.87
N TYR A 199 8.66 18.04 -1.89
CA TYR A 199 8.79 19.17 -0.95
C TYR A 199 10.23 19.70 -0.80
N GLY A 200 11.22 19.05 -1.46
CA GLY A 200 12.62 19.44 -1.37
C GLY A 200 13.29 19.18 -0.02
N GLN A 201 12.55 18.69 0.97
CA GLN A 201 12.99 18.50 2.36
C GLN A 201 12.31 17.31 3.04
N HIS A 202 12.86 16.93 4.18
CA HIS A 202 12.25 15.96 5.10
C HIS A 202 12.38 16.45 6.54
N TRP A 203 11.48 16.01 7.43
CA TRP A 203 11.48 16.38 8.84
C TRP A 203 11.73 15.20 9.78
N SER A 204 11.43 14.00 9.33
CA SER A 204 11.51 12.79 10.15
C SER A 204 12.38 11.74 9.47
N PRO A 205 13.11 10.91 10.23
CA PRO A 205 13.84 9.78 9.68
C PRO A 205 12.88 8.75 9.07
N ALA A 206 13.33 8.02 8.06
CA ALA A 206 12.54 6.97 7.41
C ALA A 206 12.16 5.86 8.39
N GLU A 207 13.02 5.60 9.37
CA GLU A 207 12.86 4.59 10.43
C GLU A 207 11.56 4.77 11.22
N LYS A 208 11.11 6.02 11.44
CA LYS A 208 9.80 6.30 12.08
C LYS A 208 8.66 5.62 11.33
N GLY A 209 8.69 5.67 9.99
CA GLY A 209 7.70 4.99 9.15
C GLY A 209 7.86 3.47 9.17
N VAL A 210 9.10 2.98 9.18
CA VAL A 210 9.40 1.54 9.27
C VAL A 210 8.89 0.95 10.58
N ASP A 211 9.12 1.62 11.70
CA ASP A 211 8.72 1.15 13.02
C ASP A 211 7.21 0.98 13.15
N ILE A 212 6.43 1.95 12.67
CA ILE A 212 4.96 1.80 12.73
C ILE A 212 4.46 0.72 11.77
N LEU A 213 5.02 0.60 10.56
CA LEU A 213 4.63 -0.48 9.64
C LEU A 213 4.98 -1.84 10.22
N TYR A 214 6.15 -1.98 10.83
CA TYR A 214 6.55 -3.19 11.55
C TYR A 214 5.57 -3.52 12.67
N ASN A 215 5.25 -2.56 13.53
CA ASN A 215 4.35 -2.76 14.67
C ASN A 215 2.95 -3.19 14.19
N LEU A 216 2.38 -2.52 13.20
CA LEU A 216 1.06 -2.88 12.66
C LEU A 216 1.07 -4.25 11.92
N SER A 217 2.20 -4.64 11.35
CA SER A 217 2.37 -5.92 10.66
C SER A 217 2.59 -7.09 11.61
N MET A 218 3.35 -6.89 12.69
CA MET A 218 3.95 -7.99 13.47
C MET A 218 3.45 -8.11 14.91
N THR A 219 2.87 -7.05 15.49
CA THR A 219 2.45 -7.07 16.90
C THR A 219 0.93 -7.05 17.05
N ASP A 220 0.42 -7.31 18.28
CA ASP A 220 -1.01 -7.30 18.58
C ASP A 220 -1.60 -5.89 18.81
N LEU A 221 -0.82 -4.84 18.53
CA LEU A 221 -1.28 -3.45 18.58
C LEU A 221 -2.23 -3.08 17.44
N VAL A 222 -2.29 -3.90 16.37
CA VAL A 222 -3.13 -3.64 15.21
C VAL A 222 -4.62 -3.79 15.55
N LYS A 223 -5.43 -2.82 15.07
CA LYS A 223 -6.91 -2.86 15.18
C LYS A 223 -7.51 -2.77 13.78
N THR A 224 -8.41 -3.72 13.46
CA THR A 224 -9.09 -3.77 12.17
C THR A 224 -10.08 -2.61 12.01
N GLY A 225 -10.28 -2.14 10.78
CA GLY A 225 -11.21 -1.08 10.44
C GLY A 225 -10.87 0.27 11.07
N LYS A 226 -9.58 0.54 11.33
CA LYS A 226 -9.11 1.78 11.95
C LYS A 226 -8.05 2.48 11.12
N TYR A 227 -7.89 3.77 11.38
CA TYR A 227 -6.83 4.61 10.84
C TYR A 227 -5.82 4.92 11.94
N PHE A 228 -4.55 4.63 11.66
CA PHE A 228 -3.44 4.99 12.54
C PHE A 228 -2.71 6.21 12.00
N ASP A 229 -2.57 7.26 12.81
CA ASP A 229 -1.84 8.47 12.46
C ASP A 229 -0.50 8.50 13.22
N ASN A 230 0.59 8.19 12.51
CA ASN A 230 1.92 8.13 13.13
C ASN A 230 2.50 9.50 13.46
N ASP A 231 1.94 10.60 12.97
CA ASP A 231 2.31 11.93 13.43
C ASP A 231 1.77 12.19 14.84
N LYS A 232 0.62 11.57 15.18
CA LYS A 232 0.02 11.58 16.54
C LYS A 232 0.48 10.39 17.39
N GLY A 233 1.11 9.38 16.78
CA GLY A 233 1.53 8.16 17.47
C GLY A 233 0.37 7.30 17.98
N SER A 234 -0.82 7.40 17.40
CA SER A 234 -2.04 6.73 17.90
C SER A 234 -3.08 6.50 16.80
N TYR A 235 -4.06 5.65 17.10
CA TYR A 235 -5.29 5.59 16.31
C TYR A 235 -6.02 6.94 16.37
N ALA A 236 -6.46 7.42 15.22
CA ALA A 236 -7.09 8.71 15.06
C ALA A 236 -8.32 8.61 14.13
N THR A 237 -9.12 9.67 14.12
CA THR A 237 -10.20 9.82 13.15
C THR A 237 -9.61 10.19 11.78
N ALA A 238 -9.96 9.42 10.75
CA ALA A 238 -9.68 9.72 9.36
C ALA A 238 -10.60 10.85 8.85
N HIS A 239 -10.53 11.18 7.57
CA HIS A 239 -11.48 12.11 6.94
C HIS A 239 -12.92 11.63 7.13
N ALA A 240 -13.87 12.56 7.34
CA ALA A 240 -15.26 12.24 7.67
C ALA A 240 -15.93 11.31 6.62
N ASP A 241 -15.58 11.45 5.36
CA ASP A 241 -16.12 10.61 4.28
C ASP A 241 -15.73 9.13 4.41
N ALA A 242 -14.64 8.82 5.11
CA ALA A 242 -14.24 7.44 5.36
C ALA A 242 -15.21 6.66 6.26
N TYR A 243 -16.14 7.36 6.91
CA TYR A 243 -17.18 6.79 7.78
C TYR A 243 -18.60 6.92 7.17
N ASN A 244 -18.70 7.44 5.94
CA ASN A 244 -19.96 7.62 5.25
C ASN A 244 -20.24 6.43 4.33
N THR A 245 -21.11 5.52 4.75
CA THR A 245 -21.45 4.28 4.03
C THR A 245 -21.87 4.56 2.59
N GLN A 246 -22.74 5.55 2.37
CA GLN A 246 -23.23 5.88 1.01
C GLN A 246 -22.09 6.35 0.08
N LYS A 247 -21.13 7.14 0.60
CA LYS A 247 -19.97 7.57 -0.18
C LYS A 247 -19.03 6.40 -0.48
N ILE A 248 -18.85 5.49 0.47
CA ILE A 248 -18.04 4.27 0.30
C ILE A 248 -18.68 3.38 -0.77
N GLU A 249 -19.96 3.08 -0.68
CA GLU A 249 -20.68 2.27 -1.67
C GLU A 249 -20.61 2.88 -3.07
N ASN A 250 -20.81 4.19 -3.18
CA ASN A 250 -20.70 4.91 -4.46
C ASN A 250 -19.27 4.82 -5.04
N LEU A 251 -18.26 5.04 -4.21
CA LEU A 251 -16.85 4.89 -4.62
C LEU A 251 -16.59 3.49 -5.18
N LEU A 252 -17.00 2.45 -4.46
CA LEU A 252 -16.75 1.06 -4.84
C LEU A 252 -17.54 0.64 -6.08
N SER A 253 -18.80 1.09 -6.20
CA SER A 253 -19.60 0.84 -7.40
C SER A 253 -18.93 1.39 -8.65
N ILE A 254 -18.41 2.61 -8.58
CA ILE A 254 -17.69 3.24 -9.70
C ILE A 254 -16.34 2.53 -9.93
N THR A 255 -15.60 2.23 -8.87
CA THR A 255 -14.32 1.51 -8.99
C THR A 255 -14.51 0.20 -9.76
N ASN A 256 -15.53 -0.59 -9.43
CA ASN A 256 -15.83 -1.86 -10.13
C ASN A 256 -16.13 -1.70 -11.62
N THR A 257 -16.49 -0.53 -12.08
CA THR A 257 -16.68 -0.25 -13.53
C THR A 257 -15.40 0.19 -14.23
N LEU A 258 -14.38 0.57 -13.47
CA LEU A 258 -13.14 1.15 -14.00
C LEU A 258 -11.95 0.18 -14.02
N VAL A 259 -12.01 -0.97 -13.26
CA VAL A 259 -10.87 -1.89 -13.06
C VAL A 259 -11.12 -3.32 -13.56
#